data_cab2b8fcb6611132db078a50ffb7a7cd
#
_entry.id   cab2b8fcb6611132db078a50ffb7a7cd
#
_cell.length_a   1.000
_cell.length_b   1.000
_cell.length_c   1.000
_cell.angle_alpha   90.00
_cell.angle_beta   90.00
_cell.angle_gamma   90.00
#
_symmetry.space_group_name_H-M   'P 1'
#
loop_
_entity.id
_entity.type
_entity.pdbx_description
1 polymer ?
#
loop_
_entity_poly.entity_id
_entity_poly.type
_entity_poly.pdbx_seq_one_letter_code
_entity_poly.pdbx_strand_id
1 'polypeptide(L)' 'MIRDSSTLQKGQNLRVEVNEVRDRLPQNILEIIKKEPVVELVGYKMVDGNQFGLVVKLTNGDINWFFEKELSEIM' A
#
# COMPACT_ATOMS: atom_id res chain seq x y z
N MET A 1 -9.49 -4.04 1.58
CA MET A 1 -8.66 -5.24 1.51
C MET A 1 -8.62 -5.79 0.10
N ILE A 2 -7.45 -6.07 -0.39
CA ILE A 2 -7.28 -6.66 -1.72
C ILE A 2 -7.29 -8.17 -1.59
N ARG A 3 -8.20 -8.81 -2.31
CA ARG A 3 -8.35 -10.26 -2.22
C ARG A 3 -7.41 -11.00 -3.17
N ASP A 4 -7.17 -10.41 -4.34
CA ASP A 4 -6.35 -11.04 -5.36
C ASP A 4 -5.51 -9.96 -6.04
N SER A 5 -4.25 -9.85 -5.61
CA SER A 5 -3.36 -8.82 -6.14
C SER A 5 -2.94 -9.10 -7.59
N SER A 6 -3.18 -10.32 -8.09
CA SER A 6 -2.83 -10.63 -9.48
C SER A 6 -3.70 -9.89 -10.50
N THR A 7 -4.84 -9.34 -10.06
CA THR A 7 -5.73 -8.58 -10.93
C THR A 7 -5.33 -7.10 -11.04
N LEU A 8 -4.38 -6.67 -10.23
CA LEU A 8 -3.97 -5.27 -10.19
C LEU A 8 -2.96 -4.98 -11.31
N GLN A 9 -2.90 -3.72 -11.72
CA GLN A 9 -1.98 -3.29 -12.77
C GLN A 9 -1.05 -2.21 -12.23
N LYS A 10 0.20 -2.22 -12.70
CA LYS A 10 1.14 -1.15 -12.36
C LYS A 10 0.58 0.18 -12.83
N GLY A 11 0.74 1.19 -11.99
CA GLY A 11 0.17 2.51 -12.24
C GLY A 11 -1.23 2.70 -11.69
N GLN A 12 -1.86 1.62 -11.23
CA GLN A 12 -3.19 1.70 -10.64
C GLN A 12 -3.14 2.40 -9.29
N ASN A 13 -4.12 3.25 -9.02
CA ASN A 13 -4.23 3.90 -7.71
C ASN A 13 -4.96 3.00 -6.73
N LEU A 14 -4.44 2.94 -5.51
CA LEU A 14 -5.02 2.15 -4.43
C LEU A 14 -5.17 3.05 -3.20
N ARG A 15 -6.02 2.64 -2.28
CA ARG A 15 -6.22 3.34 -1.01
C ARG A 15 -5.59 2.55 0.12
N VAL A 16 -4.84 3.24 0.98
CA VAL A 16 -4.29 2.63 2.19
C VAL A 16 -5.37 2.62 3.27
N GLU A 17 -5.56 1.47 3.89
CA GLU A 17 -6.43 1.31 5.05
C GLU A 17 -5.66 1.76 6.28
N VAL A 18 -5.80 3.02 6.67
CA VAL A 18 -4.99 3.64 7.72
C VAL A 18 -5.08 2.87 9.04
N ASN A 19 -6.26 2.38 9.38
CA ASN A 19 -6.44 1.63 10.62
C ASN A 19 -5.65 0.32 10.65
N GLU A 20 -5.38 -0.25 9.49
CA GLU A 20 -4.64 -1.52 9.40
C GLU A 20 -3.12 -1.33 9.54
N VAL A 21 -2.62 -0.13 9.27
CA VAL A 21 -1.17 0.13 9.29
C VAL A 21 -0.72 0.98 10.47
N ARG A 22 -1.66 1.43 11.27
CA ARG A 22 -1.41 2.38 12.35
C ARG A 22 -0.29 1.94 13.29
N ASP A 23 -0.25 0.66 13.64
CA ASP A 23 0.70 0.14 14.62
C ASP A 23 2.00 -0.35 13.97
N ARG A 24 2.07 -0.35 12.66
CA ARG A 24 3.22 -0.90 11.93
C ARG A 24 4.14 0.17 11.36
N LEU A 25 3.58 1.28 10.91
CA LEU A 25 4.36 2.30 10.21
C LEU A 25 4.91 3.38 11.14
N PRO A 26 6.07 3.96 10.77
CA PRO A 26 6.59 5.12 11.48
C PRO A 26 5.62 6.31 11.38
N GLN A 27 5.68 7.20 12.37
CA GLN A 27 4.76 8.32 12.46
C GLN A 27 4.83 9.25 11.24
N ASN A 28 6.04 9.47 10.70
CA ASN A 28 6.18 10.34 9.54
C ASN A 28 5.45 9.79 8.30
N ILE A 29 5.47 8.47 8.13
CA ILE A 29 4.77 7.83 7.03
C ILE A 29 3.26 7.88 7.27
N LEU A 30 2.83 7.61 8.51
CA LEU A 30 1.42 7.68 8.86
C LEU A 30 0.82 9.06 8.59
N GLU A 31 1.57 10.12 8.87
CA GLU A 31 1.07 11.47 8.63
C GLU A 31 0.84 11.75 7.16
N ILE A 32 1.74 11.27 6.30
CA ILE A 32 1.57 11.40 4.85
C ILE A 32 0.31 10.67 4.39
N ILE A 33 0.13 9.45 4.85
CA ILE A 33 -1.00 8.61 4.46
C ILE A 33 -2.32 9.15 4.99
N LYS A 34 -2.33 9.71 6.19
CA LYS A 34 -3.54 10.31 6.75
C LYS A 34 -4.02 11.50 5.93
N LYS A 35 -3.08 12.28 5.39
CA LYS A 35 -3.42 13.42 4.55
C LYS A 35 -3.89 12.99 3.17
N GLU A 36 -3.21 11.98 2.61
CA GLU A 36 -3.53 11.50 1.27
C GLU A 36 -3.33 9.99 1.22
N PRO A 37 -4.41 9.23 1.45
CA PRO A 37 -4.29 7.77 1.52
C PRO A 37 -4.21 7.08 0.17
N VAL A 38 -4.23 7.81 -0.93
CA VAL A 38 -4.13 7.23 -2.27
C VAL A 38 -2.67 7.05 -2.64
N VAL A 39 -2.34 5.85 -3.12
CA VAL A 39 -0.97 5.49 -3.53
C VAL A 39 -1.02 4.83 -4.90
N GLU A 40 0.11 4.84 -5.60
CA GLU A 40 0.22 4.24 -6.93
C GLU A 40 0.97 2.92 -6.85
N LEU A 41 0.39 1.86 -7.41
CA LEU A 41 1.06 0.56 -7.45
C LEU A 41 2.21 0.60 -8.45
N VAL A 42 3.42 0.27 -7.98
CA VAL A 42 4.60 0.28 -8.85
C VAL A 42 5.25 -1.09 -8.98
N GLY A 43 4.90 -2.05 -8.14
CA GLY A 43 5.46 -3.39 -8.27
C GLY A 43 5.06 -4.30 -7.13
N TYR A 44 5.77 -5.40 -7.02
CA TYR A 44 5.53 -6.43 -6.03
C TYR A 44 6.85 -6.90 -5.44
N LYS A 45 6.81 -7.44 -4.23
CA LYS A 45 7.97 -8.08 -3.64
C LYS A 45 7.51 -9.20 -2.71
N MET A 46 8.37 -10.20 -2.52
CA MET A 46 8.12 -11.21 -1.50
C MET A 46 8.61 -10.69 -0.16
N VAL A 47 7.76 -10.85 0.84
CA VAL A 47 8.09 -10.46 2.22
C VAL A 47 7.72 -11.61 3.13
N ASP A 48 8.44 -11.76 4.23
CA ASP A 48 8.16 -12.73 5.29
C ASP A 48 7.60 -14.08 4.79
N GLY A 49 8.50 -14.95 4.36
CA GLY A 49 8.09 -16.26 3.89
C GLY A 49 7.39 -16.19 2.55
N ASN A 50 6.12 -16.55 2.49
CA ASN A 50 5.39 -16.66 1.22
C ASN A 50 4.40 -15.52 0.98
N GLN A 51 4.50 -14.43 1.74
CA GLN A 51 3.56 -13.32 1.57
C GLN A 51 4.05 -12.33 0.53
N PHE A 52 3.12 -11.84 -0.29
CA PHE A 52 3.43 -10.77 -1.24
C PHE A 52 3.23 -9.41 -0.59
N GLY A 53 4.20 -8.52 -0.81
CA GLY A 53 4.05 -7.11 -0.52
C GLY A 53 3.75 -6.37 -1.81
N LEU A 54 2.91 -5.36 -1.73
CA LEU A 54 2.61 -4.47 -2.84
C LEU A 54 3.48 -3.24 -2.69
N VAL A 55 4.33 -2.97 -3.67
CA VAL A 55 5.23 -1.82 -3.64
C VAL A 55 4.49 -0.64 -4.26
N VAL A 56 4.40 0.44 -3.51
CA VAL A 56 3.61 1.60 -3.91
C VAL A 56 4.43 2.88 -3.79
N LYS A 57 4.00 3.89 -4.53
CA LYS A 57 4.57 5.23 -4.47
C LYS A 57 3.58 6.14 -3.76
N LEU A 58 4.04 6.77 -2.70
CA LEU A 58 3.24 7.73 -1.94
C LEU A 58 3.14 9.05 -2.69
N THR A 59 2.23 9.92 -2.26
CA THR A 59 2.03 11.23 -2.92
C THR A 59 3.25 12.12 -2.86
N ASN A 60 4.12 11.94 -1.86
CA ASN A 60 5.37 12.70 -1.76
C ASN A 60 6.51 12.11 -2.58
N GLY A 61 6.27 11.01 -3.31
CA GLY A 61 7.27 10.35 -4.15
C GLY A 61 8.03 9.21 -3.48
N ASP A 62 7.87 9.02 -2.19
CA ASP A 62 8.55 7.93 -1.48
C ASP A 62 7.97 6.59 -1.88
N ILE A 63 8.84 5.57 -1.93
CA ILE A 63 8.45 4.20 -2.23
C ILE A 63 8.31 3.44 -0.91
N ASN A 64 7.23 2.69 -0.78
CA ASN A 64 6.98 1.89 0.41
C ASN A 64 6.27 0.61 -0.02
N TRP A 65 6.07 -0.33 0.92
CA TRP A 65 5.33 -1.55 0.59
C TRP A 65 4.29 -1.83 1.68
N PHE A 66 3.22 -2.52 1.26
CA PHE A 66 2.10 -2.86 2.13
C PHE A 66 1.64 -4.28 1.85
N PHE A 67 1.02 -4.89 2.86
CA PHE A 67 0.35 -6.17 2.66
C PHE A 67 -0.99 -5.95 1.95
N GLU A 68 -1.50 -7.01 1.32
CA GLU A 68 -2.79 -6.92 0.61
C GLU A 68 -3.93 -6.45 1.51
N LYS A 69 -3.93 -6.89 2.79
CA LYS A 69 -4.99 -6.51 3.73
C LYS A 69 -4.95 -5.03 4.09
N GLU A 70 -3.85 -4.36 3.83
CA GLU A 70 -3.65 -2.96 4.19
C GLU A 70 -4.08 -2.00 3.09
N LEU A 71 -4.46 -2.52 1.95
CA LEU A 71 -4.84 -1.71 0.79
C LEU A 71 -6.24 -2.11 0.31
N SER A 72 -6.88 -1.20 -0.41
CA SER A 72 -8.13 -1.50 -1.09
C SER A 72 -8.15 -0.83 -2.45
N GLU A 73 -8.95 -1.39 -3.35
CA GLU A 73 -9.12 -0.82 -4.68
C GLU A 73 -10.01 0.41 -4.59
N ILE A 74 -9.74 1.37 -5.46
CA ILE A 74 -10.54 2.58 -5.58
C ILE A 74 -11.50 2.34 -6.74
N MET A 75 -12.80 2.49 -6.45
CA MET A 75 -13.84 2.32 -7.46
C MET A 75 -14.34 3.66 -7.96
#